data_e605f298e2cce47a5f68b5c727771342
#
_entry.id   e605f298e2cce47a5f68b5c727771342
#
_cell.length_a   1.000
_cell.length_b   1.000
_cell.length_c   1.000
_cell.angle_alpha   90.00
_cell.angle_beta   90.00
_cell.angle_gamma   90.00
#
_symmetry.space_group_name_H-M   'P 1'
#
loop_
_entity.id
_entity.type
_entity.pdbx_description
1 polymer ?
#
loop_
_entity_poly.entity_id
_entity_poly.type
_entity_poly.pdbx_seq_one_letter_code
_entity_poly.pdbx_strand_id
1 'polypeptide(L)'
;SRSISEFIDSNMRVVTQIILEEKSAQAHDDPIDKRSLVSRLLEGRDVDTEQFGRRLGYSLFQKHYAGLVWCESPDAEIRLLEDVARTLAQLTGTAAPLIVFAGPATLWVWSHAAKPLDLNLLQGIALRFSGIRAAIGSPGTGVNGFRRSHLEALTTQRLMGRLAGAPAVATIDQVRMVSLMTQDDRAARQFVLSTLGRLATEPSVLQRSLHAFLANGCNVTQTAEALGTHRNTLLRRLERAQDLLPVRLADHRIQIAAALELVIWSTPLVDDDK
;
A
#
# COMPACT_ATOMS: atom_id res chain seq x y z
N SER A 1 19.73 17.00 -0.74
CA SER A 1 18.53 16.38 -1.33
C SER A 1 18.95 15.48 -2.47
N ARG A 2 19.09 14.20 -2.21
CA ARG A 2 19.26 13.23 -3.29
C ARG A 2 17.94 13.10 -4.04
N SER A 3 17.97 13.25 -5.35
CA SER A 3 16.82 13.12 -6.23
C SER A 3 16.23 11.73 -6.15
N ILE A 4 14.89 11.64 -6.27
CA ILE A 4 14.15 10.36 -6.37
C ILE A 4 14.71 9.50 -7.52
N SER A 5 15.22 10.13 -8.57
CA SER A 5 15.90 9.49 -9.69
C SER A 5 17.19 8.78 -9.25
N GLU A 6 18.02 9.39 -8.40
CA GLU A 6 19.25 8.76 -7.89
C GLU A 6 18.99 7.55 -6.98
N PHE A 7 17.87 7.57 -6.24
CA PHE A 7 17.47 6.43 -5.42
C PHE A 7 16.97 5.26 -6.28
N ILE A 8 16.22 5.56 -7.35
CA ILE A 8 15.79 4.56 -8.33
C ILE A 8 16.99 3.97 -9.08
N ASP A 9 17.91 4.80 -9.52
CA ASP A 9 19.14 4.37 -10.22
C ASP A 9 20.07 3.58 -9.30
N SER A 10 20.18 3.97 -8.02
CA SER A 10 21.00 3.26 -7.04
C SER A 10 20.42 1.86 -6.73
N ASN A 11 19.12 1.75 -6.52
CA ASN A 11 18.49 0.44 -6.30
C ASN A 11 18.50 -0.43 -7.56
N MET A 12 18.35 0.16 -8.75
CA MET A 12 18.48 -0.57 -10.02
C MET A 12 19.91 -1.08 -10.23
N ARG A 13 20.94 -0.32 -9.87
CA ARG A 13 22.36 -0.74 -10.00
C ARG A 13 22.71 -1.85 -9.02
N VAL A 14 22.31 -1.73 -7.75
CA VAL A 14 22.54 -2.80 -6.73
C VAL A 14 21.83 -4.08 -7.15
N VAL A 15 20.62 -3.99 -7.63
CA VAL A 15 19.85 -5.14 -8.13
C VAL A 15 20.50 -5.74 -9.39
N THR A 16 21.06 -4.93 -10.28
CA THR A 16 21.75 -5.39 -11.49
C THR A 16 23.08 -6.08 -11.15
N GLN A 17 23.79 -5.60 -10.14
CA GLN A 17 25.09 -6.14 -9.73
C GLN A 17 24.93 -7.49 -8.98
N ILE A 18 23.94 -7.64 -8.12
CA ILE A 18 23.60 -8.91 -7.46
C ILE A 18 23.19 -10.00 -8.49
N ILE A 19 22.47 -9.61 -9.55
CA ILE A 19 22.06 -10.54 -10.62
C ILE A 19 23.26 -11.03 -11.45
N LEU A 20 24.29 -10.22 -11.63
CA LEU A 20 25.50 -10.60 -12.36
C LEU A 20 26.38 -11.59 -11.55
N GLU A 21 26.38 -11.49 -10.25
CA GLU A 21 27.15 -12.37 -9.37
C GLU A 21 26.48 -13.75 -9.16
N GLU A 22 25.14 -13.84 -9.13
CA GLU A 22 24.41 -15.11 -9.06
C GLU A 22 24.39 -15.90 -10.38
N LYS A 23 24.55 -15.24 -11.54
CA LYS A 23 24.60 -15.90 -12.85
C LYS A 23 25.85 -16.76 -13.08
N SER A 24 26.88 -16.63 -12.26
CA SER A 24 28.11 -17.42 -12.41
C SER A 24 28.06 -18.78 -11.68
N ALA A 25 27.05 -19.08 -10.86
CA ALA A 25 27.05 -20.25 -9.97
C ALA A 25 26.11 -21.40 -10.39
N GLN A 26 25.18 -21.24 -11.33
CA GLN A 26 24.25 -22.32 -11.72
C GLN A 26 23.94 -22.34 -13.23
N ALA A 27 24.83 -22.89 -14.00
CA ALA A 27 24.52 -23.40 -15.31
C ALA A 27 23.99 -24.85 -15.17
N HIS A 28 22.66 -24.99 -15.02
CA HIS A 28 21.93 -26.21 -15.45
C HIS A 28 20.43 -25.90 -15.48
N ASP A 29 19.84 -26.16 -16.64
CA ASP A 29 18.42 -26.09 -16.97
C ASP A 29 17.75 -24.72 -16.81
N ASP A 30 17.49 -24.10 -17.94
CA ASP A 30 17.02 -22.73 -18.14
C ASP A 30 15.65 -22.46 -17.48
N PRO A 31 15.57 -22.03 -16.21
CA PRO A 31 14.32 -21.52 -15.71
C PRO A 31 14.09 -20.21 -16.45
N ILE A 32 13.09 -20.16 -17.33
CA ILE A 32 12.59 -18.94 -17.97
C ILE A 32 12.64 -17.83 -16.92
N ASP A 33 13.53 -16.87 -17.10
CA ASP A 33 13.68 -15.75 -16.16
C ASP A 33 12.38 -14.94 -16.16
N LYS A 34 11.42 -15.39 -15.34
CA LYS A 34 10.10 -14.76 -15.17
C LYS A 34 10.21 -13.26 -14.90
N ARG A 35 11.28 -12.88 -14.20
CA ARG A 35 11.52 -11.47 -13.88
C ARG A 35 11.84 -10.67 -15.13
N SER A 36 12.72 -11.18 -16.00
CA SER A 36 13.06 -10.52 -17.27
C SER A 36 11.83 -10.38 -18.18
N LEU A 37 11.01 -11.41 -18.28
CA LEU A 37 9.76 -11.37 -19.04
C LEU A 37 8.79 -10.33 -18.47
N VAL A 38 8.57 -10.34 -17.16
CA VAL A 38 7.68 -9.38 -16.50
C VAL A 38 8.21 -7.95 -16.65
N SER A 39 9.52 -7.72 -16.47
CA SER A 39 10.12 -6.39 -16.65
C SER A 39 9.87 -5.83 -18.06
N ARG A 40 10.00 -6.66 -19.10
CA ARG A 40 9.68 -6.26 -20.49
C ARG A 40 8.21 -5.88 -20.67
N LEU A 41 7.30 -6.60 -20.00
CA LEU A 41 5.87 -6.25 -19.98
C LEU A 41 5.66 -4.89 -19.30
N LEU A 42 6.33 -4.66 -18.16
CA LEU A 42 6.18 -3.41 -17.38
C LEU A 42 6.75 -2.19 -18.12
N GLU A 43 7.84 -2.35 -18.88
CA GLU A 43 8.46 -1.30 -19.69
C GLU A 43 7.58 -0.81 -20.86
N GLY A 44 6.46 -1.45 -21.12
CA GLY A 44 5.54 -1.02 -22.17
C GLY A 44 5.99 -1.43 -23.59
N ARG A 45 6.97 -2.32 -23.71
CA ARG A 45 7.39 -2.85 -25.00
C ARG A 45 6.25 -3.62 -25.65
N ASP A 46 6.16 -3.54 -26.95
CA ASP A 46 5.22 -4.33 -27.73
C ASP A 46 5.61 -5.81 -27.58
N VAL A 47 4.68 -6.63 -27.10
CA VAL A 47 4.90 -8.04 -26.83
C VAL A 47 3.74 -8.87 -27.34
N ASP A 48 4.03 -10.04 -27.87
CA ASP A 48 3.01 -11.04 -28.14
C ASP A 48 2.42 -11.54 -26.80
N THR A 49 1.25 -10.99 -26.45
CA THR A 49 0.57 -11.22 -25.17
C THR A 49 0.28 -12.70 -24.93
N GLU A 50 -0.05 -13.44 -25.99
CA GLU A 50 -0.36 -14.86 -25.89
C GLU A 50 0.89 -15.69 -25.62
N GLN A 51 1.96 -15.43 -26.37
CA GLN A 51 3.24 -16.10 -26.18
C GLN A 51 3.83 -15.82 -24.80
N PHE A 52 3.77 -14.54 -24.33
CA PHE A 52 4.24 -14.19 -22.99
C PHE A 52 3.41 -14.85 -21.91
N GLY A 53 2.08 -14.87 -22.06
CA GLY A 53 1.20 -15.55 -21.10
C GLY A 53 1.51 -17.02 -20.96
N ARG A 54 1.73 -17.73 -22.09
CA ARG A 54 2.16 -19.14 -22.08
C ARG A 54 3.50 -19.34 -21.36
N ARG A 55 4.48 -18.48 -21.63
CA ARG A 55 5.81 -18.56 -20.99
C ARG A 55 5.79 -18.27 -19.50
N LEU A 56 4.92 -17.37 -19.05
CA LEU A 56 4.74 -17.03 -17.64
C LEU A 56 3.88 -18.06 -16.89
N GLY A 57 3.11 -18.90 -17.61
CA GLY A 57 2.08 -19.74 -17.02
C GLY A 57 0.94 -18.94 -16.40
N TYR A 58 0.66 -17.74 -16.95
CA TYR A 58 -0.31 -16.79 -16.41
C TYR A 58 -1.05 -16.06 -17.54
N SER A 59 -2.38 -16.05 -17.49
CA SER A 59 -3.19 -15.37 -18.52
C SER A 59 -3.13 -13.86 -18.39
N LEU A 60 -2.70 -13.17 -19.44
CA LEU A 60 -2.65 -11.71 -19.48
C LEU A 60 -3.96 -11.07 -19.96
N PHE A 61 -4.96 -11.85 -20.37
CA PHE A 61 -6.26 -11.35 -20.86
C PHE A 61 -7.29 -11.12 -19.75
N GLN A 62 -7.04 -11.65 -18.57
CA GLN A 62 -7.95 -11.56 -17.43
C GLN A 62 -7.86 -10.21 -16.69
N LYS A 63 -8.70 -10.03 -15.69
CA LYS A 63 -8.61 -8.93 -14.73
C LYS A 63 -7.62 -9.31 -13.63
N HIS A 64 -6.68 -8.42 -13.30
CA HIS A 64 -5.60 -8.68 -12.35
C HIS A 64 -5.63 -7.74 -11.16
N TYR A 65 -5.28 -8.23 -9.98
CA TYR A 65 -4.62 -7.46 -8.95
C TYR A 65 -3.11 -7.66 -9.06
N ALA A 66 -2.33 -6.60 -8.93
CA ALA A 66 -0.92 -6.71 -8.65
C ALA A 66 -0.63 -6.29 -7.20
N GLY A 67 0.26 -7.01 -6.56
CA GLY A 67 0.74 -6.72 -5.21
C GLY A 67 2.26 -6.81 -5.13
N LEU A 68 2.83 -6.05 -4.21
CA LEU A 68 4.19 -6.20 -3.75
C LEU A 68 4.14 -6.68 -2.31
N VAL A 69 4.85 -7.76 -2.01
CA VAL A 69 5.01 -8.30 -0.66
C VAL A 69 6.48 -8.21 -0.30
N TRP A 70 6.80 -7.57 0.81
CA TRP A 70 8.19 -7.41 1.23
C TRP A 70 8.34 -7.48 2.74
N CYS A 71 9.57 -7.69 3.20
CA CYS A 71 9.95 -7.58 4.60
C CYS A 71 11.02 -6.52 4.79
N GLU A 72 10.94 -5.78 5.89
CA GLU A 72 11.93 -4.78 6.27
C GLU A 72 13.14 -5.42 7.00
N SER A 73 12.99 -6.64 7.49
CA SER A 73 14.07 -7.40 8.12
C SER A 73 14.91 -8.12 7.08
N PRO A 74 16.24 -8.04 7.14
CA PRO A 74 17.12 -8.78 6.23
C PRO A 74 17.07 -10.30 6.44
N ASP A 75 16.62 -10.77 7.60
CA ASP A 75 16.54 -12.19 7.95
C ASP A 75 15.17 -12.82 7.65
N ALA A 76 14.35 -12.14 6.82
CA ALA A 76 13.03 -12.64 6.48
C ALA A 76 13.09 -13.96 5.73
N GLU A 77 12.41 -14.96 6.23
CA GLU A 77 12.22 -16.21 5.51
C GLU A 77 11.35 -15.98 4.27
N ILE A 78 11.92 -16.23 3.09
CA ILE A 78 11.23 -16.09 1.79
C ILE A 78 9.88 -16.84 1.78
N ARG A 79 9.81 -18.00 2.47
CA ARG A 79 8.59 -18.79 2.62
C ARG A 79 7.42 -17.99 3.20
N LEU A 80 7.67 -17.13 4.18
CA LEU A 80 6.63 -16.28 4.79
C LEU A 80 6.10 -15.24 3.80
N LEU A 81 6.97 -14.66 2.97
CA LEU A 81 6.57 -13.76 1.90
C LEU A 81 5.68 -14.48 0.87
N GLU A 82 6.06 -15.70 0.50
CA GLU A 82 5.27 -16.53 -0.42
C GLU A 82 3.90 -16.89 0.18
N ASP A 83 3.81 -17.17 1.48
CA ASP A 83 2.55 -17.49 2.15
C ASP A 83 1.59 -16.30 2.13
N VAL A 84 2.08 -15.07 2.38
CA VAL A 84 1.28 -13.85 2.23
C VAL A 84 0.88 -13.62 0.78
N ALA A 85 1.78 -13.86 -0.18
CA ALA A 85 1.49 -13.74 -1.60
C ALA A 85 0.42 -14.74 -2.08
N ARG A 86 0.50 -16.00 -1.63
CA ARG A 86 -0.52 -17.03 -1.91
C ARG A 86 -1.86 -16.69 -1.25
N THR A 87 -1.83 -16.15 -0.04
CA THR A 87 -3.04 -15.70 0.65
C THR A 87 -3.74 -14.57 -0.09
N LEU A 88 -3.00 -13.56 -0.54
CA LEU A 88 -3.53 -12.51 -1.41
C LEU A 88 -4.25 -13.11 -2.62
N ALA A 89 -3.61 -14.10 -3.28
CA ALA A 89 -4.19 -14.76 -4.43
C ALA A 89 -5.47 -15.55 -4.09
N GLN A 90 -5.50 -16.26 -2.99
CA GLN A 90 -6.67 -17.02 -2.53
C GLN A 90 -7.85 -16.09 -2.21
N LEU A 91 -7.57 -14.95 -1.56
CA LEU A 91 -8.59 -13.94 -1.23
C LEU A 91 -9.20 -13.30 -2.48
N THR A 92 -8.44 -13.21 -3.56
CA THR A 92 -8.93 -12.70 -4.87
C THR A 92 -9.53 -13.78 -5.75
N GLY A 93 -9.51 -15.05 -5.33
CA GLY A 93 -10.08 -16.18 -6.06
C GLY A 93 -9.14 -16.86 -7.04
N THR A 94 -7.83 -16.77 -6.81
CA THR A 94 -6.80 -17.36 -7.68
C THR A 94 -6.14 -18.57 -7.03
N ALA A 95 -6.12 -19.70 -7.73
CA ALA A 95 -5.39 -20.89 -7.30
C ALA A 95 -3.89 -20.82 -7.64
N ALA A 96 -3.52 -20.20 -8.76
CA ALA A 96 -2.15 -20.12 -9.25
C ALA A 96 -1.76 -18.67 -9.57
N PRO A 97 -1.24 -17.90 -8.61
CA PRO A 97 -0.74 -16.55 -8.85
C PRO A 97 0.57 -16.57 -9.64
N LEU A 98 0.84 -15.51 -10.38
CA LEU A 98 2.18 -15.23 -10.87
C LEU A 98 2.98 -14.58 -9.76
N ILE A 99 3.98 -15.29 -9.25
CA ILE A 99 4.92 -14.78 -8.24
C ILE A 99 6.29 -14.63 -8.90
N VAL A 100 6.90 -13.46 -8.70
CA VAL A 100 8.20 -13.09 -9.25
C VAL A 100 9.09 -12.55 -8.12
N PHE A 101 10.28 -13.11 -7.98
CA PHE A 101 11.28 -12.60 -7.04
C PHE A 101 11.87 -11.31 -7.57
N ALA A 102 11.59 -10.20 -6.90
CA ALA A 102 12.06 -8.87 -7.28
C ALA A 102 13.35 -8.46 -6.55
N GLY A 103 13.64 -9.10 -5.44
CA GLY A 103 14.81 -8.88 -4.61
C GLY A 103 14.89 -9.90 -3.47
N PRO A 104 15.91 -9.84 -2.61
CA PRO A 104 16.14 -10.82 -1.55
C PRO A 104 14.97 -10.91 -0.54
N ALA A 105 14.26 -9.82 -0.32
CA ALA A 105 13.13 -9.74 0.60
C ALA A 105 11.89 -9.11 -0.05
N THR A 106 11.70 -9.25 -1.37
CA THR A 106 10.58 -8.65 -2.10
C THR A 106 10.05 -9.57 -3.18
N LEU A 107 8.74 -9.77 -3.19
CA LEU A 107 8.00 -10.49 -4.23
C LEU A 107 7.06 -9.53 -4.96
N TRP A 108 6.97 -9.68 -6.29
CA TRP A 108 5.89 -9.18 -7.10
C TRP A 108 4.87 -10.29 -7.30
N VAL A 109 3.61 -9.95 -7.16
CA VAL A 109 2.51 -10.93 -7.21
C VAL A 109 1.43 -10.41 -8.14
N TRP A 110 0.95 -11.25 -9.04
CA TRP A 110 -0.28 -11.01 -9.79
C TRP A 110 -1.27 -12.12 -9.54
N SER A 111 -2.50 -11.73 -9.26
CA SER A 111 -3.61 -12.65 -9.05
C SER A 111 -4.79 -12.28 -9.90
N HIS A 112 -5.63 -13.23 -10.27
CA HIS A 112 -6.88 -12.96 -10.95
C HIS A 112 -7.85 -12.26 -10.01
N ALA A 113 -8.47 -11.17 -10.47
CA ALA A 113 -9.43 -10.40 -9.68
C ALA A 113 -10.86 -10.96 -9.85
N ALA A 114 -11.07 -12.21 -9.47
CA ALA A 114 -12.38 -12.86 -9.52
C ALA A 114 -13.32 -12.39 -8.41
N LYS A 115 -12.76 -11.94 -7.29
CA LYS A 115 -13.47 -11.42 -6.13
C LYS A 115 -12.87 -10.08 -5.68
N PRO A 116 -13.66 -9.21 -5.04
CA PRO A 116 -13.11 -8.09 -4.28
C PRO A 116 -12.16 -8.60 -3.19
N LEU A 117 -11.07 -7.88 -3.00
CA LEU A 117 -10.09 -8.22 -1.96
C LEU A 117 -10.63 -7.85 -0.58
N ASP A 118 -10.67 -8.83 0.34
CA ASP A 118 -10.91 -8.58 1.76
C ASP A 118 -9.61 -8.12 2.43
N LEU A 119 -9.49 -6.80 2.61
CA LEU A 119 -8.31 -6.17 3.19
C LEU A 119 -8.14 -6.48 4.67
N ASN A 120 -9.24 -6.57 5.43
CA ASN A 120 -9.17 -6.83 6.86
C ASN A 120 -8.60 -8.23 7.13
N LEU A 121 -9.02 -9.20 6.32
CA LEU A 121 -8.52 -10.56 6.43
C LEU A 121 -7.04 -10.64 6.05
N LEU A 122 -6.63 -9.97 4.95
CA LEU A 122 -5.23 -9.94 4.54
C LEU A 122 -4.34 -9.22 5.56
N GLN A 123 -4.81 -8.10 6.12
CA GLN A 123 -4.11 -7.37 7.18
C GLN A 123 -3.95 -8.22 8.44
N GLY A 124 -5.00 -8.95 8.86
CA GLY A 124 -4.94 -9.87 9.99
C GLY A 124 -3.93 -11.00 9.79
N ILE A 125 -3.70 -11.43 8.55
CA ILE A 125 -2.69 -12.44 8.22
C ILE A 125 -1.29 -11.82 8.21
N ALA A 126 -1.10 -10.66 7.57
CA ALA A 126 0.19 -9.99 7.53
C ALA A 126 0.71 -9.62 8.93
N LEU A 127 -0.18 -9.23 9.84
CA LEU A 127 0.17 -8.92 11.23
C LEU A 127 0.67 -10.13 12.04
N ARG A 128 0.38 -11.38 11.60
CA ARG A 128 0.92 -12.59 12.23
C ARG A 128 2.41 -12.79 11.92
N PHE A 129 2.90 -12.14 10.88
CA PHE A 129 4.30 -12.23 10.43
C PHE A 129 4.97 -10.89 10.66
N SER A 130 5.78 -10.81 11.71
CA SER A 130 6.48 -9.58 12.08
C SER A 130 7.32 -9.04 10.91
N GLY A 131 7.11 -7.76 10.57
CA GLY A 131 7.88 -7.04 9.56
C GLY A 131 7.44 -7.30 8.11
N ILE A 132 6.47 -8.17 7.82
CA ILE A 132 5.96 -8.36 6.46
C ILE A 132 4.93 -7.29 6.14
N ARG A 133 5.08 -6.70 4.95
CA ARG A 133 4.17 -5.68 4.41
C ARG A 133 3.68 -6.07 3.03
N ALA A 134 2.50 -5.57 2.65
CA ALA A 134 1.94 -5.74 1.32
C ALA A 134 1.32 -4.44 0.79
N ALA A 135 1.67 -4.08 -0.44
CA ALA A 135 1.11 -2.97 -1.18
C ALA A 135 0.37 -3.49 -2.41
N ILE A 136 -0.86 -3.01 -2.66
CA ILE A 136 -1.74 -3.58 -3.68
C ILE A 136 -2.28 -2.46 -4.57
N GLY A 137 -2.20 -2.66 -5.89
CA GLY A 137 -2.82 -1.80 -6.88
C GLY A 137 -4.31 -2.11 -7.09
N SER A 138 -5.03 -1.22 -7.77
CA SER A 138 -6.41 -1.47 -8.18
C SER A 138 -6.48 -2.55 -9.27
N PRO A 139 -7.60 -3.29 -9.34
CA PRO A 139 -7.73 -4.33 -10.34
C PRO A 139 -7.85 -3.73 -11.75
N GLY A 140 -7.19 -4.36 -12.72
CA GLY A 140 -7.21 -3.91 -14.10
C GLY A 140 -7.20 -5.07 -15.10
N THR A 141 -7.78 -4.88 -16.28
CA THR A 141 -7.93 -5.92 -17.30
C THR A 141 -6.84 -5.84 -18.35
N GLY A 142 -6.39 -7.01 -18.82
CA GLY A 142 -5.42 -7.14 -19.90
C GLY A 142 -4.01 -6.64 -19.52
N VAL A 143 -3.12 -6.54 -20.50
CA VAL A 143 -1.73 -6.10 -20.30
C VAL A 143 -1.64 -4.70 -19.68
N ASN A 144 -2.51 -3.78 -20.10
CA ASN A 144 -2.56 -2.45 -19.52
C ASN A 144 -3.00 -2.46 -18.06
N GLY A 145 -3.97 -3.32 -17.71
CA GLY A 145 -4.38 -3.55 -16.33
C GLY A 145 -3.27 -4.19 -15.49
N PHE A 146 -2.56 -5.14 -16.04
CA PHE A 146 -1.39 -5.79 -15.42
C PHE A 146 -0.31 -4.77 -15.05
N ARG A 147 0.06 -3.89 -15.99
CA ARG A 147 1.04 -2.80 -15.78
C ARG A 147 0.55 -1.77 -14.78
N ARG A 148 -0.66 -1.23 -15.00
CA ARG A 148 -1.21 -0.18 -14.15
C ARG A 148 -1.32 -0.63 -12.70
N SER A 149 -1.88 -1.82 -12.45
CA SER A 149 -2.01 -2.35 -11.09
C SER A 149 -0.66 -2.47 -10.40
N HIS A 150 0.40 -2.89 -11.12
CA HIS A 150 1.75 -2.96 -10.56
C HIS A 150 2.35 -1.58 -10.24
N LEU A 151 2.19 -0.60 -11.13
CA LEU A 151 2.67 0.77 -10.89
C LEU A 151 1.96 1.42 -9.70
N GLU A 152 0.68 1.15 -9.55
CA GLU A 152 -0.11 1.58 -8.39
C GLU A 152 0.37 0.90 -7.10
N ALA A 153 0.67 -0.41 -7.13
CA ALA A 153 1.25 -1.11 -5.99
C ALA A 153 2.63 -0.56 -5.62
N LEU A 154 3.49 -0.22 -6.60
CA LEU A 154 4.76 0.47 -6.35
C LEU A 154 4.56 1.85 -5.71
N THR A 155 3.58 2.60 -6.16
CA THR A 155 3.23 3.90 -5.56
C THR A 155 2.80 3.73 -4.11
N THR A 156 1.96 2.74 -3.83
CA THR A 156 1.52 2.38 -2.49
C THR A 156 2.70 1.98 -1.59
N GLN A 157 3.60 1.11 -2.08
CA GLN A 157 4.80 0.69 -1.35
C GLN A 157 5.70 1.88 -0.98
N ARG A 158 5.96 2.78 -1.94
CA ARG A 158 6.80 3.98 -1.70
C ARG A 158 6.19 4.86 -0.62
N LEU A 159 4.89 5.04 -0.64
CA LEU A 159 4.20 5.82 0.37
C LEU A 159 4.27 5.15 1.74
N MET A 160 4.02 3.84 1.81
CA MET A 160 4.15 3.06 3.05
C MET A 160 5.56 3.15 3.64
N GLY A 161 6.61 3.17 2.81
CA GLY A 161 8.00 3.32 3.26
C GLY A 161 8.37 4.72 3.75
N ARG A 162 7.60 5.76 3.37
CA ARG A 162 7.83 7.17 3.78
C ARG A 162 7.05 7.56 5.02
N LEU A 163 5.99 6.84 5.33
CA LEU A 163 5.02 7.19 6.36
C LEU A 163 5.17 6.25 7.57
N ALA A 164 5.52 6.82 8.70
CA ALA A 164 5.84 6.06 9.91
C ALA A 164 4.64 5.26 10.47
N GLY A 165 3.43 5.69 10.18
CA GLY A 165 2.19 5.03 10.64
C GLY A 165 1.52 4.12 9.60
N ALA A 166 2.21 3.74 8.53
CA ALA A 166 1.62 2.92 7.49
C ALA A 166 1.24 1.52 8.03
N PRO A 167 0.03 1.01 7.68
CA PRO A 167 -0.38 -0.34 8.06
C PRO A 167 0.48 -1.41 7.39
N ALA A 168 0.40 -2.65 7.88
CA ALA A 168 1.11 -3.78 7.26
C ALA A 168 0.63 -4.05 5.83
N VAL A 169 -0.64 -3.77 5.54
CA VAL A 169 -1.23 -3.92 4.20
C VAL A 169 -1.93 -2.62 3.81
N ALA A 170 -1.67 -2.14 2.59
CA ALA A 170 -2.38 -1.00 2.02
C ALA A 170 -2.69 -1.21 0.54
N THR A 171 -3.76 -0.57 0.06
CA THR A 171 -4.10 -0.49 -1.35
C THR A 171 -3.91 0.93 -1.88
N ILE A 172 -3.76 1.04 -3.20
CA ILE A 172 -3.70 2.35 -3.85
C ILE A 172 -4.96 3.18 -3.56
N ASP A 173 -6.13 2.56 -3.45
CA ASP A 173 -7.38 3.29 -3.21
C ASP A 173 -7.40 3.98 -1.84
N GLN A 174 -6.75 3.39 -0.83
CA GLN A 174 -6.58 4.00 0.49
C GLN A 174 -5.58 5.16 0.47
N VAL A 175 -4.55 5.11 -0.36
CA VAL A 175 -3.44 6.07 -0.33
C VAL A 175 -3.41 7.02 -1.53
N ARG A 176 -4.32 6.87 -2.49
CA ARG A 176 -4.34 7.66 -3.74
C ARG A 176 -4.38 9.15 -3.47
N MET A 177 -5.28 9.59 -2.59
CA MET A 177 -5.40 11.00 -2.23
C MET A 177 -4.13 11.51 -1.53
N VAL A 178 -3.62 10.76 -0.56
CA VAL A 178 -2.37 11.10 0.13
C VAL A 178 -1.20 11.16 -0.86
N SER A 179 -1.12 10.20 -1.79
CA SER A 179 -0.08 10.19 -2.84
C SER A 179 -0.11 11.45 -3.72
N LEU A 180 -1.29 11.94 -4.09
CA LEU A 180 -1.45 13.16 -4.88
C LEU A 180 -1.13 14.41 -4.05
N MET A 181 -1.53 14.45 -2.79
CA MET A 181 -1.32 15.60 -1.90
C MET A 181 0.13 15.73 -1.40
N THR A 182 0.90 14.65 -1.41
CA THR A 182 2.31 14.63 -0.95
C THR A 182 3.33 14.76 -2.09
N GLN A 183 2.93 15.28 -3.26
CA GLN A 183 3.86 15.62 -4.34
C GLN A 183 4.80 16.78 -3.91
N ASP A 184 4.28 17.71 -3.11
CA ASP A 184 5.04 18.76 -2.43
C ASP A 184 4.83 18.62 -0.91
N ASP A 185 5.82 18.05 -0.21
CA ASP A 185 5.77 17.83 1.24
C ASP A 185 5.64 19.12 2.03
N ARG A 186 6.15 20.25 1.53
CA ARG A 186 6.05 21.56 2.20
C ARG A 186 4.64 22.09 2.10
N ALA A 187 4.05 22.08 0.91
CA ALA A 187 2.68 22.51 0.69
C ALA A 187 1.69 21.62 1.49
N ALA A 188 1.91 20.31 1.52
CA ALA A 188 1.11 19.38 2.29
C ALA A 188 1.14 19.68 3.80
N ARG A 189 2.32 19.93 4.38
CA ARG A 189 2.45 20.33 5.80
C ARG A 189 1.76 21.68 6.09
N GLN A 190 1.94 22.65 5.21
CA GLN A 190 1.28 23.96 5.37
C GLN A 190 -0.23 23.82 5.34
N PHE A 191 -0.75 23.01 4.42
CA PHE A 191 -2.18 22.70 4.33
C PHE A 191 -2.71 22.05 5.61
N VAL A 192 -2.01 21.04 6.15
CA VAL A 192 -2.37 20.40 7.42
C VAL A 192 -2.43 21.43 8.56
N LEU A 193 -1.36 22.22 8.76
CA LEU A 193 -1.29 23.18 9.85
C LEU A 193 -2.34 24.27 9.74
N SER A 194 -2.59 24.81 8.55
CA SER A 194 -3.60 25.84 8.34
C SER A 194 -5.04 25.32 8.49
N THR A 195 -5.28 24.05 8.14
CA THR A 195 -6.63 23.44 8.17
C THR A 195 -6.99 22.89 9.55
N LEU A 196 -6.07 22.21 10.22
CA LEU A 196 -6.32 21.55 11.51
C LEU A 196 -5.93 22.42 12.72
N GLY A 197 -5.08 23.44 12.53
CA GLY A 197 -4.61 24.29 13.62
C GLY A 197 -3.99 23.47 14.75
N ARG A 198 -4.49 23.68 15.99
CA ARG A 198 -3.99 22.96 17.18
C ARG A 198 -4.27 21.46 17.14
N LEU A 199 -5.32 21.02 16.43
CA LEU A 199 -5.62 19.59 16.30
C LEU A 199 -4.50 18.82 15.59
N ALA A 200 -3.69 19.46 14.75
CA ALA A 200 -2.58 18.82 14.04
C ALA A 200 -1.50 18.22 14.97
N THR A 201 -1.36 18.78 16.17
CA THR A 201 -0.32 18.40 17.16
C THR A 201 -0.87 17.67 18.38
N GLU A 202 -2.15 17.44 18.44
CA GLU A 202 -2.82 16.74 19.55
C GLU A 202 -2.70 15.21 19.41
N PRO A 203 -3.00 14.45 20.48
CA PRO A 203 -2.96 13.00 20.45
C PRO A 203 -3.74 12.41 19.29
N SER A 204 -3.20 11.38 18.68
CA SER A 204 -3.74 10.70 17.50
C SER A 204 -5.20 10.21 17.68
N VAL A 205 -5.63 9.93 18.91
CA VAL A 205 -6.98 9.48 19.23
C VAL A 205 -8.07 10.49 18.84
N LEU A 206 -7.81 11.82 18.97
CA LEU A 206 -8.76 12.86 18.57
C LEU A 206 -8.84 12.94 17.04
N GLN A 207 -7.69 12.93 16.39
CA GLN A 207 -7.57 12.95 14.94
C GLN A 207 -8.27 11.75 14.30
N ARG A 208 -7.99 10.51 14.79
CA ARG A 208 -8.63 9.28 14.33
C ARG A 208 -10.14 9.28 14.58
N SER A 209 -10.59 9.78 15.75
CA SER A 209 -12.02 9.85 16.05
C SER A 209 -12.77 10.79 15.12
N LEU A 210 -12.20 11.97 14.82
CA LEU A 210 -12.81 12.94 13.90
C LEU A 210 -12.75 12.43 12.45
N HIS A 211 -11.65 11.83 12.02
CA HIS A 211 -11.53 11.21 10.70
C HIS A 211 -12.58 10.12 10.50
N ALA A 212 -12.66 9.15 11.42
CA ALA A 212 -13.65 8.08 11.36
C ALA A 212 -15.10 8.61 11.34
N PHE A 213 -15.38 9.67 12.10
CA PHE A 213 -16.69 10.31 12.10
C PHE A 213 -17.04 10.90 10.72
N LEU A 214 -16.10 11.59 10.09
CA LEU A 214 -16.27 12.13 8.73
C LEU A 214 -16.43 11.01 7.69
N ALA A 215 -15.60 9.98 7.77
CA ALA A 215 -15.64 8.82 6.87
C ALA A 215 -16.96 8.03 6.97
N ASN A 216 -17.57 7.96 8.17
CA ASN A 216 -18.87 7.33 8.38
C ASN A 216 -20.06 8.30 8.18
N GLY A 217 -19.91 9.31 7.33
CA GLY A 217 -20.98 10.23 6.98
C GLY A 217 -21.51 11.04 8.17
N CYS A 218 -20.69 11.32 9.16
CA CYS A 218 -21.04 12.03 10.41
C CYS A 218 -22.04 11.26 11.29
N ASN A 219 -22.07 9.94 11.21
CA ASN A 219 -22.93 9.08 12.00
C ASN A 219 -22.22 8.64 13.30
N VAL A 220 -22.61 9.22 14.44
CA VAL A 220 -21.99 8.94 15.75
C VAL A 220 -22.12 7.47 16.16
N THR A 221 -23.27 6.83 15.95
CA THR A 221 -23.49 5.44 16.36
C THR A 221 -22.60 4.48 15.58
N GLN A 222 -22.62 4.59 14.26
CA GLN A 222 -21.79 3.77 13.37
C GLN A 222 -20.30 4.01 13.62
N THR A 223 -19.89 5.23 13.90
CA THR A 223 -18.49 5.54 14.20
C THR A 223 -18.06 4.97 15.55
N ALA A 224 -18.92 5.02 16.57
CA ALA A 224 -18.61 4.45 17.87
C ALA A 224 -18.44 2.93 17.80
N GLU A 225 -19.30 2.24 17.04
CA GLU A 225 -19.19 0.81 16.75
C GLU A 225 -17.89 0.49 15.98
N ALA A 226 -17.58 1.24 14.94
CA ALA A 226 -16.37 1.04 14.12
C ALA A 226 -15.07 1.25 14.91
N LEU A 227 -15.08 2.15 15.91
CA LEU A 227 -13.92 2.42 16.78
C LEU A 227 -13.92 1.58 18.07
N GLY A 228 -14.89 0.69 18.28
CA GLY A 228 -15.00 -0.11 19.51
C GLY A 228 -15.12 0.75 20.77
N THR A 229 -15.76 1.94 20.70
CA THR A 229 -15.83 2.88 21.80
C THR A 229 -17.28 3.23 22.16
N HIS A 230 -17.47 3.73 23.39
CA HIS A 230 -18.80 4.18 23.82
C HIS A 230 -19.20 5.50 23.13
N ARG A 231 -20.48 5.63 22.76
CA ARG A 231 -21.03 6.84 22.11
C ARG A 231 -20.67 8.14 22.84
N ASN A 232 -20.77 8.15 24.17
CA ASN A 232 -20.47 9.35 24.97
C ASN A 232 -18.99 9.71 24.96
N THR A 233 -18.10 8.71 24.92
CA THR A 233 -16.66 8.90 24.78
C THR A 233 -16.32 9.51 23.41
N LEU A 234 -16.96 9.00 22.36
CA LEU A 234 -16.78 9.55 21.02
C LEU A 234 -17.27 11.01 20.97
N LEU A 235 -18.45 11.33 21.49
CA LEU A 235 -18.97 12.70 21.50
C LEU A 235 -18.01 13.68 22.17
N ARG A 236 -17.45 13.34 23.35
CA ARG A 236 -16.43 14.17 24.02
C ARG A 236 -15.17 14.38 23.18
N ARG A 237 -14.71 13.30 22.48
CA ARG A 237 -13.57 13.41 21.58
C ARG A 237 -13.86 14.33 20.40
N LEU A 238 -15.05 14.24 19.82
CA LEU A 238 -15.49 15.08 18.71
C LEU A 238 -15.63 16.54 19.12
N GLU A 239 -16.24 16.84 20.27
CA GLU A 239 -16.33 18.19 20.84
C GLU A 239 -14.92 18.78 21.02
N ARG A 240 -14.05 18.03 21.70
CA ARG A 240 -12.67 18.47 21.91
C ARG A 240 -11.90 18.69 20.59
N ALA A 241 -12.07 17.81 19.61
CA ALA A 241 -11.44 17.97 18.30
C ALA A 241 -11.95 19.24 17.58
N GLN A 242 -13.25 19.55 17.67
CA GLN A 242 -13.85 20.74 17.07
C GLN A 242 -13.37 22.05 17.74
N ASP A 243 -13.17 22.07 19.07
CA ASP A 243 -12.61 23.19 19.79
C ASP A 243 -11.17 23.56 19.39
N LEU A 244 -10.45 22.60 18.83
CA LEU A 244 -9.06 22.75 18.40
C LEU A 244 -8.92 23.17 16.94
N LEU A 245 -10.00 23.05 16.15
CA LEU A 245 -10.01 23.48 14.75
C LEU A 245 -10.06 25.01 14.64
N PRO A 246 -9.34 25.62 13.69
CA PRO A 246 -9.39 27.06 13.44
C PRO A 246 -10.67 27.47 12.68
N VAL A 247 -11.42 26.49 12.14
CA VAL A 247 -12.61 26.73 11.32
C VAL A 247 -13.76 25.81 11.75
N ARG A 248 -14.98 26.17 11.38
CA ARG A 248 -16.15 25.34 11.69
C ARG A 248 -16.15 24.05 10.88
N LEU A 249 -16.28 22.92 11.57
CA LEU A 249 -16.33 21.61 10.93
C LEU A 249 -17.41 21.51 9.85
N ALA A 250 -18.59 22.10 10.10
CA ALA A 250 -19.73 22.03 9.17
C ALA A 250 -19.42 22.63 7.79
N ASP A 251 -18.60 23.67 7.75
CA ASP A 251 -18.31 24.45 6.55
C ASP A 251 -17.08 23.94 5.79
N HIS A 252 -16.20 23.17 6.46
CA HIS A 252 -14.89 22.74 5.91
C HIS A 252 -14.63 21.23 5.99
N ARG A 253 -15.68 20.41 5.97
CA ARG A 253 -15.58 18.94 6.16
C ARG A 253 -14.58 18.27 5.23
N ILE A 254 -14.57 18.66 3.95
CA ILE A 254 -13.72 18.05 2.92
C ILE A 254 -12.25 18.36 3.20
N GLN A 255 -11.94 19.64 3.47
CA GLN A 255 -10.58 20.07 3.75
C GLN A 255 -10.05 19.42 5.03
N ILE A 256 -10.88 19.38 6.08
CA ILE A 256 -10.52 18.76 7.36
C ILE A 256 -10.31 17.25 7.19
N ALA A 257 -11.19 16.57 6.46
CA ALA A 257 -11.03 15.15 6.19
C ALA A 257 -9.72 14.86 5.42
N ALA A 258 -9.42 15.65 4.38
CA ALA A 258 -8.20 15.54 3.61
C ALA A 258 -6.93 15.80 4.45
N ALA A 259 -6.96 16.81 5.32
CA ALA A 259 -5.85 17.11 6.21
C ALA A 259 -5.64 16.02 7.28
N LEU A 260 -6.73 15.45 7.82
CA LEU A 260 -6.68 14.33 8.75
C LEU A 260 -6.13 13.06 8.08
N GLU A 261 -6.49 12.79 6.83
CA GLU A 261 -5.94 11.69 6.05
C GLU A 261 -4.40 11.78 5.98
N LEU A 262 -3.88 12.98 5.64
CA LEU A 262 -2.43 13.21 5.62
C LEU A 262 -1.76 12.94 6.98
N VAL A 263 -2.38 13.41 8.09
CA VAL A 263 -1.84 13.24 9.44
C VAL A 263 -1.85 11.75 9.83
N ILE A 264 -2.95 11.05 9.60
CA ILE A 264 -3.09 9.63 9.99
C ILE A 264 -2.04 8.77 9.28
N TRP A 265 -1.81 9.00 8.00
CA TRP A 265 -0.79 8.28 7.25
C TRP A 265 0.65 8.69 7.63
N SER A 266 0.86 9.87 8.20
CA SER A 266 2.17 10.40 8.59
C SER A 266 2.54 10.09 10.05
N THR A 267 1.55 9.73 10.89
CA THR A 267 1.76 9.51 12.32
C THR A 267 2.00 8.01 12.60
N PRO A 268 3.02 7.64 13.38
CA PRO A 268 3.20 6.26 13.83
C PRO A 268 1.93 5.76 14.54
N LEU A 269 1.54 4.52 14.27
CA LEU A 269 0.54 3.82 15.08
C LEU A 269 1.19 3.55 16.46
N VAL A 270 1.12 4.52 17.35
CA VAL A 270 1.46 4.29 18.75
C VAL A 270 0.27 3.56 19.34
N ASP A 271 0.49 2.33 19.84
CA ASP A 271 -0.49 1.61 20.62
C ASP A 271 -0.90 2.47 21.83
N ASP A 272 -2.13 2.99 21.81
CA ASP A 272 -2.76 3.71 22.92
C ASP A 272 -3.28 2.73 23.99
N ASP A 273 -2.60 1.60 24.23
CA ASP A 273 -2.83 0.69 25.37
C ASP A 273 -1.75 0.92 26.43
N LYS A 274 -1.94 2.00 27.21
CA LYS A 274 -1.45 2.09 28.61
C LYS A 274 -2.42 2.90 29.44
#